data_cff1dfebb4f2f41df4b9dcd28bbeb130
#
_entry.id   cff1dfebb4f2f41df4b9dcd28bbeb130
#
_cell.length_a   1.000
_cell.length_b   1.000
_cell.length_c   1.000
_cell.angle_alpha   90.00
_cell.angle_beta   90.00
_cell.angle_gamma   90.00
#
_symmetry.space_group_name_H-M   'P 1'
#
loop_
_entity.id
_entity.type
_entity.pdbx_description
1 polymer ?
#
loop_
_entity_poly.entity_id
_entity_poly.type
_entity_poly.pdbx_seq_one_letter_code
_entity_poly.pdbx_strand_id
1 'polypeptide(L)'
;MKNLFLLFYNFIDDYFHSKKIFEYLKKNVFLKKGIIFDIGAHNGKIAKNFSLLYNDSKIYCFEPNKKMFNKIKDLKNKNLIIKNLAAGDKNKKILLNINILDLTTSLKKLNKNSLYLKLKKLIIGQSKKDYSQKIKVVMLDTFCKKAKIKQIDLMKIDCEGYEYQVLCGASKIIKKTKYIIIEIQKNDMYQNYSEKKIESFLEKNHFKMIRNFSFPFMFFQDRIYKNMKINSEYYQ
;
A
#
# COMPACT_ATOMS: atom_id res chain seq x y z
N MET A 1 21.08 -20.78 2.07
CA MET A 1 20.70 -19.91 3.21
C MET A 1 19.79 -18.75 2.79
N LYS A 2 20.09 -17.95 1.73
CA LYS A 2 19.25 -16.81 1.29
C LYS A 2 17.79 -17.17 1.00
N ASN A 3 17.54 -18.23 0.25
CA ASN A 3 16.18 -18.65 -0.10
C ASN A 3 15.39 -19.11 1.13
N LEU A 4 16.06 -19.72 2.11
CA LEU A 4 15.42 -20.18 3.33
C LEU A 4 14.99 -18.99 4.22
N PHE A 5 15.82 -17.94 4.32
CA PHE A 5 15.47 -16.73 5.08
C PHE A 5 14.31 -15.97 4.42
N LEU A 6 14.32 -15.83 3.09
CA LEU A 6 13.20 -15.21 2.36
C LEU A 6 11.91 -16.01 2.49
N LEU A 7 11.98 -17.33 2.44
CA LEU A 7 10.85 -18.22 2.68
C LEU A 7 10.32 -18.07 4.11
N PHE A 8 11.20 -18.02 5.10
CA PHE A 8 10.84 -17.83 6.50
C PHE A 8 10.25 -16.43 6.75
N TYR A 9 10.86 -15.37 6.17
CA TYR A 9 10.34 -14.01 6.26
C TYR A 9 8.94 -13.90 5.64
N ASN A 10 8.77 -14.42 4.43
CA ASN A 10 7.46 -14.45 3.77
C ASN A 10 6.44 -15.29 4.55
N PHE A 11 6.86 -16.42 5.14
CA PHE A 11 5.99 -17.25 5.97
C PHE A 11 5.52 -16.51 7.21
N ILE A 12 6.40 -15.76 7.90
CA ILE A 12 6.02 -14.97 9.08
C ILE A 12 5.06 -13.85 8.66
N ASP A 13 5.38 -13.10 7.59
CA ASP A 13 4.54 -12.04 7.08
C ASP A 13 3.17 -12.58 6.66
N ASP A 14 3.15 -13.66 5.90
CA ASP A 14 1.94 -14.29 5.39
C ASP A 14 1.06 -14.87 6.49
N TYR A 15 1.67 -15.64 7.38
CA TYR A 15 0.92 -16.42 8.36
C TYR A 15 0.51 -15.61 9.59
N PHE A 16 1.38 -14.73 10.08
CA PHE A 16 1.10 -14.02 11.33
C PHE A 16 0.58 -12.59 11.12
N HIS A 17 1.18 -11.84 10.20
CA HIS A 17 0.87 -10.42 10.05
C HIS A 17 -0.35 -10.22 9.18
N SER A 18 -0.29 -10.64 7.93
CA SER A 18 -1.38 -10.48 6.96
C SER A 18 -2.66 -11.15 7.44
N LYS A 19 -2.58 -12.37 7.98
CA LYS A 19 -3.73 -13.11 8.53
C LYS A 19 -4.44 -12.32 9.64
N LYS A 20 -3.70 -11.76 10.61
CA LYS A 20 -4.28 -10.95 11.69
C LYS A 20 -5.03 -9.72 11.18
N ILE A 21 -4.49 -9.05 10.15
CA ILE A 21 -5.15 -7.91 9.53
C ILE A 21 -6.49 -8.34 8.90
N PHE A 22 -6.49 -9.42 8.10
CA PHE A 22 -7.70 -9.90 7.45
C PHE A 22 -8.75 -10.46 8.43
N GLU A 23 -8.33 -11.11 9.51
CA GLU A 23 -9.24 -11.53 10.59
C GLU A 23 -9.89 -10.33 11.28
N TYR A 24 -9.12 -9.27 11.52
CA TYR A 24 -9.67 -8.02 12.07
C TYR A 24 -10.65 -7.37 11.12
N LEU A 25 -10.29 -7.27 9.82
CA LEU A 25 -11.18 -6.69 8.80
C LEU A 25 -12.49 -7.47 8.70
N LYS A 26 -12.43 -8.80 8.69
CA LYS A 26 -13.61 -9.66 8.64
C LYS A 26 -14.58 -9.40 9.80
N LYS A 27 -14.06 -9.12 10.99
CA LYS A 27 -14.86 -8.89 12.21
C LYS A 27 -15.37 -7.45 12.37
N ASN A 28 -14.65 -6.45 11.80
CA ASN A 28 -14.87 -5.05 12.18
C ASN A 28 -15.13 -4.11 11.00
N VAL A 29 -14.93 -4.56 9.75
CA VAL A 29 -15.11 -3.73 8.56
C VAL A 29 -16.03 -4.44 7.57
N PHE A 30 -17.27 -4.01 7.54
CA PHE A 30 -18.29 -4.61 6.67
C PHE A 30 -18.48 -3.74 5.42
N LEU A 31 -18.26 -4.35 4.24
CA LEU A 31 -18.43 -3.67 2.95
C LEU A 31 -19.38 -4.49 2.07
N LYS A 32 -20.51 -3.91 1.73
CA LYS A 32 -21.43 -4.42 0.68
C LYS A 32 -21.14 -3.68 -0.62
N LYS A 33 -20.67 -4.34 -1.70
CA LYS A 33 -20.39 -3.71 -3.01
C LYS A 33 -19.49 -2.47 -2.94
N GLY A 34 -18.46 -2.53 -2.10
CA GLY A 34 -17.56 -1.40 -1.82
C GLY A 34 -16.57 -1.10 -2.95
N ILE A 35 -15.98 0.08 -2.88
CA ILE A 35 -14.80 0.48 -3.68
C ILE A 35 -13.57 0.37 -2.79
N ILE A 36 -12.65 -0.52 -3.18
CA ILE A 36 -11.40 -0.75 -2.47
C ILE A 36 -10.23 -0.30 -3.35
N PHE A 37 -9.28 0.42 -2.78
CA PHE A 37 -8.02 0.76 -3.43
C PHE A 37 -6.88 0.02 -2.75
N ASP A 38 -6.05 -0.65 -3.55
CA ASP A 38 -4.79 -1.28 -3.14
C ASP A 38 -3.64 -0.55 -3.83
N ILE A 39 -3.00 0.37 -3.11
CA ILE A 39 -1.94 1.24 -3.62
C ILE A 39 -0.60 0.62 -3.27
N GLY A 40 0.15 0.18 -4.29
CA GLY A 40 1.34 -0.66 -4.16
C GLY A 40 0.95 -2.14 -4.12
N ALA A 41 0.11 -2.57 -5.06
CA ALA A 41 -0.47 -3.92 -5.05
C ALA A 41 0.54 -5.06 -5.27
N HIS A 42 1.77 -4.73 -5.68
CA HIS A 42 2.89 -5.64 -5.89
C HIS A 42 2.48 -6.89 -6.71
N ASN A 43 2.52 -8.08 -6.14
CA ASN A 43 2.14 -9.34 -6.82
C ASN A 43 0.63 -9.65 -6.74
N GLY A 44 -0.17 -8.78 -6.14
CA GLY A 44 -1.62 -8.91 -6.03
C GLY A 44 -2.12 -9.82 -4.91
N LYS A 45 -1.25 -10.26 -3.99
CA LYS A 45 -1.63 -11.13 -2.89
C LYS A 45 -2.70 -10.48 -1.99
N ILE A 46 -2.49 -9.22 -1.59
CA ILE A 46 -3.43 -8.47 -0.77
C ILE A 46 -4.73 -8.22 -1.53
N ALA A 47 -4.64 -7.82 -2.80
CA ALA A 47 -5.81 -7.64 -3.66
C ALA A 47 -6.65 -8.92 -3.79
N LYS A 48 -5.99 -10.09 -3.91
CA LYS A 48 -6.67 -11.39 -3.90
C LYS A 48 -7.40 -11.64 -2.58
N ASN A 49 -6.77 -11.37 -1.45
CA ASN A 49 -7.38 -11.52 -0.13
C ASN A 49 -8.58 -10.58 0.05
N PHE A 50 -8.48 -9.32 -0.41
CA PHE A 50 -9.63 -8.41 -0.44
C PHE A 50 -10.76 -8.96 -1.30
N SER A 51 -10.47 -9.56 -2.46
CA SER A 51 -11.52 -10.11 -3.32
C SER A 51 -12.23 -11.33 -2.72
N LEU A 52 -11.53 -12.10 -1.87
CA LEU A 52 -12.13 -13.21 -1.13
C LEU A 52 -12.98 -12.72 0.05
N LEU A 53 -12.52 -11.68 0.74
CA LEU A 53 -13.23 -11.14 1.89
C LEU A 53 -14.44 -10.27 1.49
N TYR A 54 -14.33 -9.52 0.40
CA TYR A 54 -15.32 -8.57 -0.11
C TYR A 54 -15.68 -8.89 -1.57
N ASN A 55 -16.29 -10.04 -1.78
CA ASN A 55 -16.50 -10.66 -3.09
C ASN A 55 -17.35 -9.82 -4.08
N ASP A 56 -18.18 -8.91 -3.57
CA ASP A 56 -19.02 -8.00 -4.38
C ASP A 56 -18.39 -6.62 -4.59
N SER A 57 -17.18 -6.39 -4.05
CA SER A 57 -16.49 -5.10 -4.14
C SER A 57 -15.61 -5.01 -5.39
N LYS A 58 -15.43 -3.78 -5.90
CA LYS A 58 -14.46 -3.48 -6.96
C LYS A 58 -13.14 -3.06 -6.34
N ILE A 59 -12.06 -3.74 -6.70
CA ILE A 59 -10.73 -3.53 -6.14
C ILE A 59 -9.83 -2.92 -7.20
N TYR A 60 -9.47 -1.66 -7.02
CA TYR A 60 -8.55 -0.93 -7.88
C TYR A 60 -7.12 -1.14 -7.39
N CYS A 61 -6.34 -1.90 -8.15
CA CYS A 61 -4.94 -2.20 -7.84
C CYS A 61 -4.02 -1.25 -8.59
N PHE A 62 -3.22 -0.47 -7.88
CA PHE A 62 -2.21 0.42 -8.47
C PHE A 62 -0.84 -0.20 -8.29
N GLU A 63 -0.21 -0.59 -9.41
CA GLU A 63 1.11 -1.19 -9.42
C GLU A 63 1.95 -0.63 -10.59
N PRO A 64 2.97 0.19 -10.30
CA PRO A 64 3.79 0.80 -11.33
C PRO A 64 4.79 -0.17 -11.99
N ASN A 65 5.30 -1.17 -11.27
CA ASN A 65 6.21 -2.15 -11.81
C ASN A 65 5.49 -3.06 -12.82
N LYS A 66 5.89 -2.98 -14.08
CA LYS A 66 5.23 -3.72 -15.18
C LYS A 66 5.24 -5.24 -14.97
N LYS A 67 6.32 -5.78 -14.41
CA LYS A 67 6.42 -7.22 -14.10
C LYS A 67 5.38 -7.63 -13.06
N MET A 68 5.24 -6.86 -11.97
CA MET A 68 4.24 -7.12 -10.93
C MET A 68 2.82 -6.88 -11.44
N PHE A 69 2.59 -5.79 -12.18
CA PHE A 69 1.32 -5.54 -12.85
C PHE A 69 0.85 -6.73 -13.70
N ASN A 70 1.75 -7.34 -14.49
CA ASN A 70 1.40 -8.52 -15.28
C ASN A 70 1.04 -9.72 -14.39
N LYS A 71 1.77 -9.96 -13.29
CA LYS A 71 1.42 -11.01 -12.31
C LYS A 71 0.00 -10.85 -11.76
N ILE A 72 -0.42 -9.60 -11.45
CA ILE A 72 -1.80 -9.37 -10.97
C ILE A 72 -2.81 -9.68 -12.08
N LYS A 73 -2.51 -9.32 -13.33
CA LYS A 73 -3.39 -9.64 -14.48
C LYS A 73 -3.59 -11.15 -14.64
N ASP A 74 -2.55 -11.93 -14.42
CA ASP A 74 -2.58 -13.38 -14.55
C ASP A 74 -3.47 -14.06 -13.50
N LEU A 75 -3.85 -13.36 -12.43
CA LEU A 75 -4.82 -13.85 -11.44
C LEU A 75 -6.24 -14.01 -12.02
N LYS A 76 -6.55 -13.40 -13.17
CA LYS A 76 -7.84 -13.48 -13.88
C LYS A 76 -9.06 -13.28 -12.97
N ASN A 77 -8.95 -12.41 -11.97
CA ASN A 77 -10.00 -12.16 -11.00
C ASN A 77 -10.89 -10.99 -11.47
N LYS A 78 -12.19 -11.22 -11.63
CA LYS A 78 -13.17 -10.25 -12.14
C LYS A 78 -13.35 -9.00 -11.28
N ASN A 79 -13.04 -9.09 -10.01
CA ASN A 79 -13.18 -7.98 -9.07
C ASN A 79 -11.98 -7.02 -9.10
N LEU A 80 -10.86 -7.44 -9.70
CA LEU A 80 -9.64 -6.64 -9.75
C LEU A 80 -9.61 -5.74 -10.99
N ILE A 81 -9.47 -4.44 -10.77
CA ILE A 81 -9.31 -3.42 -11.81
C ILE A 81 -7.88 -2.89 -11.73
N ILE A 82 -7.00 -3.44 -12.55
CA ILE A 82 -5.57 -3.26 -12.41
C ILE A 82 -5.10 -2.05 -13.22
N LYS A 83 -4.27 -1.21 -12.61
CA LYS A 83 -3.73 0.01 -13.20
C LYS A 83 -2.21 0.01 -13.11
N ASN A 84 -1.53 0.05 -14.26
CA ASN A 84 -0.06 0.22 -14.29
C ASN A 84 0.31 1.68 -14.05
N LEU A 85 0.06 2.14 -12.83
CA LEU A 85 0.21 3.51 -12.36
C LEU A 85 0.78 3.49 -10.94
N ALA A 86 1.57 4.48 -10.60
CA ALA A 86 1.85 4.83 -9.22
C ALA A 86 0.87 5.93 -8.76
N ALA A 87 0.53 5.95 -7.48
CA ALA A 87 -0.15 7.08 -6.86
C ALA A 87 0.88 8.05 -6.25
N GLY A 88 0.57 9.35 -6.23
CA GLY A 88 1.44 10.35 -5.63
C GLY A 88 0.86 11.77 -5.67
N ASP A 89 1.68 12.74 -5.29
CA ASP A 89 1.30 14.14 -5.08
C ASP A 89 1.09 14.95 -6.37
N LYS A 90 1.57 14.46 -7.53
CA LYS A 90 1.50 15.14 -8.83
C LYS A 90 1.31 14.16 -9.97
N ASN A 91 0.60 14.61 -11.01
CA ASN A 91 0.51 13.86 -12.27
C ASN A 91 1.81 14.06 -13.07
N LYS A 92 2.66 13.05 -13.15
CA LYS A 92 3.97 13.13 -13.80
C LYS A 92 4.43 11.77 -14.35
N LYS A 93 5.44 11.80 -15.22
CA LYS A 93 6.21 10.61 -15.60
C LYS A 93 7.57 10.68 -14.92
N ILE A 94 8.00 9.60 -14.30
CA ILE A 94 9.29 9.52 -13.62
C ILE A 94 9.95 8.17 -13.86
N LEU A 95 11.22 8.07 -13.49
CA LEU A 95 11.94 6.80 -13.45
C LEU A 95 11.71 6.15 -12.08
N LEU A 96 11.22 4.92 -12.09
CA LEU A 96 11.15 4.04 -10.94
C LEU A 96 12.43 3.18 -10.92
N ASN A 97 13.17 3.24 -9.84
CA ASN A 97 14.31 2.34 -9.64
C ASN A 97 13.78 1.02 -9.07
N ILE A 98 13.95 -0.04 -9.84
CA ILE A 98 13.50 -1.37 -9.49
C ILE A 98 14.70 -2.18 -9.04
N ASN A 99 14.67 -2.61 -7.79
CA ASN A 99 15.64 -3.56 -7.26
C ASN A 99 15.20 -4.99 -7.63
N ILE A 100 16.14 -5.80 -8.12
CA ILE A 100 15.84 -7.19 -8.56
C ILE A 100 15.26 -8.05 -7.44
N LEU A 101 15.54 -7.73 -6.19
CA LEU A 101 14.98 -8.43 -5.04
C LEU A 101 13.52 -8.07 -4.73
N ASP A 102 12.89 -7.21 -5.56
CA ASP A 102 11.49 -6.74 -5.48
C ASP A 102 11.07 -6.16 -4.10
N LEU A 103 11.92 -6.21 -3.08
CA LEU A 103 11.61 -5.85 -1.70
C LEU A 103 11.80 -4.37 -1.35
N THR A 104 12.28 -3.56 -2.29
CA THR A 104 12.56 -2.13 -2.04
C THR A 104 12.32 -1.28 -3.29
N THR A 105 11.37 -1.67 -4.14
CA THR A 105 10.98 -0.86 -5.29
C THR A 105 10.22 0.35 -4.81
N SER A 106 10.86 1.52 -4.82
CA SER A 106 10.30 2.76 -4.26
C SER A 106 10.51 3.95 -5.18
N LEU A 107 9.60 4.92 -5.10
CA LEU A 107 9.75 6.27 -5.65
C LEU A 107 10.58 7.17 -4.72
N LYS A 108 10.77 6.75 -3.49
CA LYS A 108 11.56 7.45 -2.48
C LYS A 108 13.05 7.09 -2.65
N LYS A 109 13.91 8.07 -2.47
CA LYS A 109 15.35 7.82 -2.43
C LYS A 109 15.71 7.04 -1.17
N LEU A 110 16.53 6.01 -1.32
CA LEU A 110 17.07 5.26 -0.19
C LEU A 110 18.12 6.10 0.56
N ASN A 111 18.11 5.97 1.88
CA ASN A 111 19.15 6.53 2.72
C ASN A 111 20.37 5.60 2.71
N LYS A 112 21.43 5.98 2.00
CA LYS A 112 22.64 5.17 1.87
C LYS A 112 23.35 4.91 3.21
N ASN A 113 23.13 5.77 4.20
CA ASN A 113 23.69 5.65 5.54
C ASN A 113 22.89 4.76 6.48
N SER A 114 21.69 4.34 6.07
CA SER A 114 20.81 3.49 6.87
C SER A 114 21.49 2.20 7.28
N LEU A 115 21.53 1.97 8.59
CA LEU A 115 22.02 0.72 9.16
C LEU A 115 21.11 -0.45 8.76
N TYR A 116 19.80 -0.22 8.79
CA TYR A 116 18.80 -1.21 8.36
C TYR A 116 19.00 -1.62 6.89
N LEU A 117 19.23 -0.66 5.98
CA LEU A 117 19.50 -0.95 4.58
C LEU A 117 20.79 -1.75 4.39
N LYS A 118 21.83 -1.44 5.18
CA LYS A 118 23.12 -2.19 5.17
C LYS A 118 22.91 -3.63 5.63
N LEU A 119 22.19 -3.85 6.73
CA LEU A 119 21.84 -5.18 7.25
C LEU A 119 20.99 -5.97 6.25
N LYS A 120 19.96 -5.33 5.69
CA LYS A 120 19.11 -5.93 4.65
C LYS A 120 19.94 -6.40 3.43
N LYS A 121 20.88 -5.58 2.95
CA LYS A 121 21.80 -5.95 1.86
C LYS A 121 22.74 -7.09 2.24
N LEU A 122 23.20 -7.16 3.48
CA LEU A 122 24.05 -8.23 3.97
C LEU A 122 23.30 -9.57 3.98
N ILE A 123 22.06 -9.58 4.48
CA ILE A 123 21.24 -10.79 4.60
C ILE A 123 20.76 -11.27 3.22
N ILE A 124 20.23 -10.35 2.40
CA ILE A 124 19.62 -10.69 1.10
C ILE A 124 20.69 -10.77 -0.02
N GLY A 125 21.84 -10.11 0.20
CA GLY A 125 22.95 -9.95 -0.75
C GLY A 125 22.73 -8.80 -1.73
N GLN A 126 23.80 -8.44 -2.46
CA GLN A 126 23.70 -7.41 -3.47
C GLN A 126 22.92 -7.93 -4.69
N SER A 127 21.95 -7.13 -5.17
CA SER A 127 21.18 -7.47 -6.36
C SER A 127 22.08 -7.42 -7.60
N LYS A 128 21.89 -8.38 -8.50
CA LYS A 128 22.48 -8.32 -9.84
C LYS A 128 21.67 -7.31 -10.65
N LYS A 129 22.19 -6.11 -10.89
CA LYS A 129 21.69 -5.04 -11.76
C LYS A 129 20.29 -4.51 -11.42
N ASP A 130 20.24 -3.38 -10.72
CA ASP A 130 19.07 -2.52 -10.66
C ASP A 130 18.77 -1.98 -12.06
N TYR A 131 17.51 -1.87 -12.42
CA TYR A 131 17.08 -1.25 -13.67
C TYR A 131 16.02 -0.19 -13.41
N SER A 132 15.91 0.76 -14.33
CA SER A 132 14.96 1.85 -14.23
C SER A 132 13.85 1.65 -15.25
N GLN A 133 12.61 1.92 -14.83
CA GLN A 133 11.44 1.88 -15.69
C GLN A 133 10.73 3.24 -15.67
N LYS A 134 10.39 3.79 -16.84
CA LYS A 134 9.49 4.97 -16.92
C LYS A 134 8.09 4.57 -16.48
N ILE A 135 7.56 5.27 -15.50
CA ILE A 135 6.21 5.04 -14.97
C ILE A 135 5.40 6.34 -14.97
N LYS A 136 4.07 6.18 -14.93
CA LYS A 136 3.13 7.30 -14.71
C LYS A 136 2.76 7.34 -13.23
N VAL A 137 2.91 8.51 -12.63
CA VAL A 137 2.36 8.85 -11.31
C VAL A 137 1.07 9.63 -11.54
N VAL A 138 0.06 9.34 -10.75
CA VAL A 138 -1.25 10.00 -10.79
C VAL A 138 -1.67 10.44 -9.40
N MET A 139 -2.26 11.63 -9.30
CA MET A 139 -3.00 12.01 -8.11
C MET A 139 -4.29 11.20 -8.03
N LEU A 140 -4.59 10.60 -6.88
CA LEU A 140 -5.83 9.85 -6.68
C LEU A 140 -7.08 10.70 -6.90
N ASP A 141 -7.03 11.99 -6.56
CA ASP A 141 -8.11 12.94 -6.86
C ASP A 141 -8.39 13.03 -8.37
N THR A 142 -7.33 13.10 -9.19
CA THR A 142 -7.46 13.14 -10.67
C THR A 142 -7.99 11.82 -11.20
N PHE A 143 -7.49 10.70 -10.67
CA PHE A 143 -7.95 9.37 -11.07
C PHE A 143 -9.43 9.17 -10.74
N CYS A 144 -9.84 9.46 -9.50
CA CYS A 144 -11.23 9.31 -9.05
C CYS A 144 -12.20 10.17 -9.86
N LYS A 145 -11.81 11.43 -10.16
CA LYS A 145 -12.60 12.31 -11.04
C LYS A 145 -12.84 11.69 -12.42
N LYS A 146 -11.76 11.18 -13.07
CA LYS A 146 -11.84 10.52 -14.38
C LYS A 146 -12.64 9.21 -14.36
N ALA A 147 -12.47 8.42 -13.33
CA ALA A 147 -13.16 7.13 -13.15
C ALA A 147 -14.57 7.29 -12.57
N LYS A 148 -15.04 8.52 -12.30
CA LYS A 148 -16.33 8.84 -11.68
C LYS A 148 -16.52 8.17 -10.31
N ILE A 149 -15.43 7.95 -9.56
CA ILE A 149 -15.43 7.39 -8.21
C ILE A 149 -15.70 8.53 -7.23
N LYS A 150 -16.80 8.44 -6.51
CA LYS A 150 -17.25 9.48 -5.58
C LYS A 150 -16.80 9.23 -4.14
N GLN A 151 -16.55 7.97 -3.77
CA GLN A 151 -16.11 7.56 -2.44
C GLN A 151 -15.23 6.31 -2.52
N ILE A 152 -14.47 6.06 -1.47
CA ILE A 152 -13.66 4.85 -1.29
C ILE A 152 -14.03 4.26 0.06
N ASP A 153 -14.36 2.98 0.09
CA ASP A 153 -14.73 2.31 1.35
C ASP A 153 -13.49 1.88 2.12
N LEU A 154 -12.48 1.37 1.42
CA LEU A 154 -11.22 0.96 2.02
C LEU A 154 -10.04 1.31 1.10
N MET A 155 -9.02 1.97 1.62
CA MET A 155 -7.78 2.27 0.90
C MET A 155 -6.60 1.67 1.65
N LYS A 156 -5.89 0.71 1.04
CA LYS A 156 -4.58 0.27 1.51
C LYS A 156 -3.49 1.10 0.82
N ILE A 157 -2.54 1.59 1.59
CA ILE A 157 -1.38 2.35 1.11
C ILE A 157 -0.12 1.68 1.63
N ASP A 158 0.66 1.14 0.70
CA ASP A 158 1.92 0.46 0.96
C ASP A 158 2.85 0.74 -0.23
N CYS A 159 3.58 1.83 -0.13
CA CYS A 159 4.33 2.42 -1.23
C CYS A 159 5.81 2.62 -0.91
N GLU A 160 6.31 1.85 0.04
CA GLU A 160 7.72 1.79 0.36
C GLU A 160 8.34 3.19 0.58
N GLY A 161 7.74 3.95 1.54
CA GLY A 161 8.18 5.27 1.94
C GLY A 161 7.52 6.44 1.17
N TYR A 162 6.58 6.18 0.25
CA TYR A 162 5.92 7.23 -0.55
C TYR A 162 4.48 7.53 -0.09
N GLU A 163 4.07 7.01 1.08
CA GLU A 163 2.72 7.04 1.63
C GLU A 163 2.21 8.48 1.81
N TYR A 164 3.04 9.38 2.35
CA TYR A 164 2.66 10.79 2.54
C TYR A 164 2.32 11.49 1.21
N GLN A 165 3.08 11.22 0.14
CA GLN A 165 2.82 11.78 -1.20
C GLN A 165 1.52 11.23 -1.79
N VAL A 166 1.20 9.96 -1.54
CA VAL A 166 -0.09 9.36 -1.92
C VAL A 166 -1.24 10.09 -1.24
N LEU A 167 -1.13 10.32 0.08
CA LEU A 167 -2.12 11.08 0.85
C LEU A 167 -2.30 12.51 0.32
N CYS A 168 -1.20 13.21 0.01
CA CYS A 168 -1.26 14.55 -0.60
C CYS A 168 -2.02 14.55 -1.94
N GLY A 169 -1.83 13.53 -2.78
CA GLY A 169 -2.53 13.38 -4.06
C GLY A 169 -3.99 12.92 -3.94
N ALA A 170 -4.42 12.58 -2.72
CA ALA A 170 -5.79 12.18 -2.38
C ALA A 170 -6.56 13.24 -1.58
N SER A 171 -6.10 14.49 -1.53
CA SER A 171 -6.55 15.53 -0.60
C SER A 171 -8.07 15.80 -0.63
N LYS A 172 -8.76 15.51 -1.72
CA LYS A 172 -10.22 15.60 -1.88
C LYS A 172 -10.91 14.28 -1.58
N ILE A 173 -10.47 13.20 -2.24
CA ILE A 173 -11.13 11.90 -2.12
C ILE A 173 -10.93 11.29 -0.73
N ILE A 174 -9.86 11.64 -0.01
CA ILE A 174 -9.61 11.18 1.36
C ILE A 174 -10.76 11.53 2.31
N LYS A 175 -11.38 12.71 2.12
CA LYS A 175 -12.54 13.17 2.91
C LYS A 175 -13.78 12.29 2.71
N LYS A 176 -13.79 11.49 1.65
CA LYS A 176 -14.85 10.54 1.28
C LYS A 176 -14.34 9.09 1.31
N THR A 177 -13.26 8.85 2.03
CA THR A 177 -12.69 7.52 2.28
C THR A 177 -13.06 7.09 3.70
N LYS A 178 -13.64 5.89 3.87
CA LYS A 178 -14.11 5.40 5.18
C LYS A 178 -12.97 4.83 6.02
N TYR A 179 -12.21 3.91 5.45
CA TYR A 179 -11.12 3.23 6.14
C TYR A 179 -9.82 3.36 5.34
N ILE A 180 -8.73 3.48 6.07
CA ILE A 180 -7.37 3.45 5.51
C ILE A 180 -6.57 2.40 6.27
N ILE A 181 -5.88 1.53 5.52
CA ILE A 181 -4.77 0.72 6.02
C ILE A 181 -3.51 1.34 5.45
N ILE A 182 -2.56 1.69 6.30
CA ILE A 182 -1.33 2.31 5.86
C ILE A 182 -0.13 1.66 6.52
N GLU A 183 0.87 1.31 5.71
CA GLU A 183 2.14 0.84 6.23
C GLU A 183 2.97 2.02 6.73
N ILE A 184 3.44 1.92 7.96
CA ILE A 184 4.29 2.90 8.62
C ILE A 184 5.69 2.30 8.80
N GLN A 185 6.67 2.91 8.15
CA GLN A 185 8.07 2.50 8.28
C GLN A 185 8.64 2.93 9.63
N LYS A 186 9.25 1.99 10.35
CA LYS A 186 9.89 2.20 11.66
C LYS A 186 11.42 2.16 11.57
N ASN A 187 11.95 2.38 10.37
CA ASN A 187 13.38 2.36 10.09
C ASN A 187 13.79 3.62 9.33
N ASP A 188 15.09 3.79 9.16
CA ASP A 188 15.71 4.95 8.51
C ASP A 188 16.01 4.75 7.01
N MET A 189 15.39 3.74 6.39
CA MET A 189 15.72 3.31 5.02
C MET A 189 15.41 4.37 3.96
N TYR A 190 14.37 5.19 4.18
CA TYR A 190 13.92 6.18 3.19
C TYR A 190 14.27 7.60 3.59
N GLN A 191 14.88 8.38 2.66
CA GLN A 191 15.19 9.78 2.89
C GLN A 191 13.92 10.61 3.08
N ASN A 192 13.93 11.52 4.06
CA ASN A 192 12.81 12.43 4.34
C ASN A 192 11.45 11.72 4.56
N TYR A 193 11.47 10.47 5.02
CA TYR A 193 10.28 9.82 5.52
C TYR A 193 9.86 10.44 6.87
N SER A 194 8.57 10.60 7.08
CA SER A 194 8.07 11.17 8.32
C SER A 194 6.71 10.59 8.68
N GLU A 195 6.70 9.69 9.64
CA GLU A 195 5.50 9.15 10.28
C GLU A 195 4.61 10.29 10.81
N LYS A 196 5.20 11.28 11.48
CA LYS A 196 4.49 12.41 12.05
C LYS A 196 3.70 13.22 11.01
N LYS A 197 4.23 13.37 9.79
CA LYS A 197 3.49 14.04 8.69
C LYS A 197 2.28 13.23 8.24
N ILE A 198 2.40 11.89 8.20
CA ILE A 198 1.30 10.98 7.86
C ILE A 198 0.21 11.09 8.91
N GLU A 199 0.56 10.96 10.19
CA GLU A 199 -0.39 11.06 11.31
C GLU A 199 -1.11 12.40 11.33
N SER A 200 -0.38 13.52 11.28
CA SER A 200 -0.97 14.86 11.25
C SER A 200 -1.89 15.07 10.06
N PHE A 201 -1.55 14.50 8.88
CA PHE A 201 -2.43 14.57 7.71
C PHE A 201 -3.74 13.80 7.93
N LEU A 202 -3.66 12.60 8.49
CA LEU A 202 -4.82 11.76 8.76
C LEU A 202 -5.72 12.39 9.83
N GLU A 203 -5.15 12.89 10.92
CA GLU A 203 -5.87 13.59 11.99
C GLU A 203 -6.61 14.84 11.49
N LYS A 204 -5.95 15.68 10.68
CA LYS A 204 -6.58 16.85 10.03
C LYS A 204 -7.75 16.47 9.12
N ASN A 205 -7.76 15.26 8.59
CA ASN A 205 -8.85 14.75 7.76
C ASN A 205 -9.81 13.84 8.55
N HIS A 206 -9.81 13.96 9.90
CA HIS A 206 -10.73 13.30 10.84
C HIS A 206 -10.60 11.77 10.90
N PHE A 207 -9.44 11.24 10.56
CA PHE A 207 -9.14 9.83 10.75
C PHE A 207 -8.62 9.57 12.17
N LYS A 208 -9.21 8.56 12.82
CA LYS A 208 -8.75 8.04 14.11
C LYS A 208 -8.16 6.64 13.90
N MET A 209 -6.99 6.38 14.44
CA MET A 209 -6.42 5.04 14.47
C MET A 209 -7.28 4.13 15.32
N ILE A 210 -7.74 3.01 14.76
CA ILE A 210 -8.58 2.01 15.44
C ILE A 210 -7.85 0.70 15.70
N ARG A 211 -6.75 0.43 14.97
CA ARG A 211 -5.93 -0.76 15.19
C ARG A 211 -4.51 -0.53 14.66
N ASN A 212 -3.54 -1.14 15.33
CA ASN A 212 -2.13 -1.20 14.93
C ASN A 212 -1.68 -2.66 14.93
N PHE A 213 -0.96 -3.06 13.88
CA PHE A 213 -0.32 -4.37 13.75
C PHE A 213 1.17 -4.13 13.55
N SER A 214 1.97 -4.62 14.48
CA SER A 214 3.44 -4.54 14.40
C SER A 214 3.99 -5.82 13.79
N PHE A 215 4.94 -5.65 12.88
CA PHE A 215 5.70 -6.76 12.33
C PHE A 215 6.76 -7.21 13.34
N PRO A 216 7.09 -8.52 13.41
CA PRO A 216 8.23 -8.98 14.19
C PRO A 216 9.48 -8.17 13.85
N PHE A 217 10.23 -7.75 14.88
CA PHE A 217 11.38 -6.85 14.79
C PHE A 217 11.05 -5.35 14.55
N MET A 218 9.75 -4.96 14.52
CA MET A 218 9.31 -3.55 14.52
C MET A 218 9.86 -2.67 13.39
N PHE A 219 10.18 -3.25 12.22
CA PHE A 219 10.71 -2.48 11.11
C PHE A 219 9.62 -1.73 10.34
N PHE A 220 8.37 -2.18 10.42
CA PHE A 220 7.18 -1.50 9.93
C PHE A 220 5.93 -1.91 10.73
N GLN A 221 4.87 -1.15 10.57
CA GLN A 221 3.57 -1.39 11.18
C GLN A 221 2.48 -1.12 10.15
N ASP A 222 1.46 -1.97 10.10
CA ASP A 222 0.21 -1.65 9.41
C ASP A 222 -0.79 -1.06 10.41
N ARG A 223 -1.26 0.15 10.11
CA ARG A 223 -2.24 0.84 10.94
C ARG A 223 -3.56 1.01 10.22
N ILE A 224 -4.64 0.73 10.90
CA ILE A 224 -5.99 0.92 10.40
C ILE A 224 -6.58 2.19 11.01
N TYR A 225 -7.05 3.07 10.14
CA TYR A 225 -7.70 4.31 10.50
C TYR A 225 -9.16 4.30 10.00
N LYS A 226 -10.05 4.87 10.80
CA LYS A 226 -11.47 5.10 10.44
C LYS A 226 -11.73 6.60 10.35
N ASN A 227 -12.42 7.04 9.31
CA ASN A 227 -12.88 8.41 9.19
C ASN A 227 -14.08 8.63 10.10
N MET A 228 -13.94 9.50 11.09
CA MET A 228 -14.97 9.74 12.12
C MET A 228 -16.08 10.66 11.64
N LYS A 229 -15.95 11.31 10.48
CA LYS A 229 -17.01 12.15 9.88
C LYS A 229 -17.95 11.37 8.96
N ILE A 230 -17.57 10.16 8.54
CA ILE A 230 -18.40 9.33 7.68
C ILE A 230 -19.18 8.36 8.59
N ASN A 231 -20.47 8.65 8.82
CA ASN A 231 -21.35 7.78 9.58
C ASN A 231 -21.56 6.45 8.87
N SER A 232 -21.59 5.36 9.65
CA SER A 232 -21.88 4.00 9.18
C SER A 232 -23.34 3.79 8.75
N GLU A 233 -24.18 4.80 8.86
CA GLU A 233 -25.64 4.71 8.72
C GLU A 233 -26.18 4.70 7.27
N TYR A 234 -25.34 4.79 6.26
CA TYR A 234 -25.80 4.80 4.85
C TYR A 234 -25.90 3.43 4.19
N TYR A 235 -25.89 2.33 4.96
CA TYR A 235 -26.00 0.96 4.43
C TYR A 235 -26.93 0.07 5.29
N GLN A 236 -28.19 0.48 5.38
CA GLN A 236 -29.29 -0.46 5.62
C GLN A 236 -29.93 -0.85 4.29
#